data_906a2b3668ebab2661b068472fdd8087
#
_entry.id   906a2b3668ebab2661b068472fdd8087
#
_cell.length_a   1.000
_cell.length_b   1.000
_cell.length_c   1.000
_cell.angle_alpha   90.00
_cell.angle_beta   90.00
_cell.angle_gamma   90.00
#
_symmetry.space_group_name_H-M   'P 1'
#
loop_
_entity.id
_entity.type
_entity.pdbx_description
1 polymer ?
#
loop_
_entity_poly.entity_id
_entity_poly.type
_entity_poly.pdbx_seq_one_letter_code
_entity_poly.pdbx_strand_id
1 'polypeptide(L)'
;NTFTGYYIYEAGTADYADVIDSVQNFLEANPQVIYNWGFLPGVDSDHTDLKAFLLLHNALTSLIKFYLPVTSSTYTLWESEDTLRNTLIFIQSPDANPSTELDSISFMQYMTSFTPTPTNKLPPSQYTYLDAVTAYAPLTQSIINAFIGGNVNFVATGAEGGISNTILVPGKNLNGTPQNVAYSIDWQQIQLNQAISNAVINGSNNPEAPLYYNQDGINFLQQVAGTVANRAIQSGLAL
;
A
#
# COMPACT_ATOMS: atom_id res chain seq x y z
N ASN A 1 0.03 -15.61 3.57
CA ASN A 1 1.25 -15.37 2.79
C ASN A 1 2.35 -14.96 3.75
N THR A 2 3.38 -15.76 3.84
CA THR A 2 4.58 -15.41 4.58
C THR A 2 5.40 -14.49 3.66
N PHE A 3 5.81 -13.33 4.15
CA PHE A 3 6.75 -12.48 3.46
C PHE A 3 8.02 -13.28 3.14
N THR A 4 8.39 -13.40 1.87
CA THR A 4 9.46 -14.27 1.43
C THR A 4 10.73 -13.54 1.02
N GLY A 5 10.72 -12.21 0.91
CA GLY A 5 11.91 -11.42 0.59
C GLY A 5 11.60 -10.07 -0.07
N TYR A 6 12.65 -9.30 -0.30
CA TYR A 6 12.63 -8.08 -1.10
C TYR A 6 13.22 -8.36 -2.46
N TYR A 7 12.63 -7.75 -3.48
CA TYR A 7 13.26 -7.60 -4.79
C TYR A 7 13.78 -6.18 -4.90
N ILE A 8 15.07 -6.03 -5.24
CA ILE A 8 15.63 -4.74 -5.64
C ILE A 8 15.69 -4.78 -7.16
N TYR A 9 14.95 -3.86 -7.79
CA TYR A 9 14.95 -3.71 -9.22
C TYR A 9 15.80 -2.51 -9.61
N GLU A 10 16.86 -2.74 -10.37
CA GLU A 10 17.73 -1.72 -10.90
C GLU A 10 17.40 -1.48 -12.38
N ALA A 11 16.79 -0.34 -12.68
CA ALA A 11 16.31 -0.01 -14.01
C ALA A 11 17.41 0.54 -14.96
N GLY A 12 18.66 0.57 -14.52
CA GLY A 12 19.76 1.16 -15.28
C GLY A 12 19.87 2.67 -15.10
N THR A 13 20.72 3.31 -15.91
CA THR A 13 21.04 4.75 -15.84
C THR A 13 20.37 5.59 -16.91
N ALA A 14 19.34 5.07 -17.55
CA ALA A 14 18.60 5.76 -18.60
C ALA A 14 17.74 6.91 -18.07
N ASP A 15 17.09 7.61 -18.95
CA ASP A 15 16.10 8.63 -18.62
C ASP A 15 14.99 8.07 -17.72
N TYR A 16 14.32 8.91 -16.92
CA TYR A 16 13.24 8.47 -16.03
C TYR A 16 12.07 7.82 -16.79
N ALA A 17 11.77 8.25 -18.01
CA ALA A 17 10.78 7.61 -18.87
C ALA A 17 11.14 6.13 -19.13
N ASP A 18 12.38 5.86 -19.48
CA ASP A 18 12.90 4.50 -19.71
C ASP A 18 12.86 3.66 -18.41
N VAL A 19 13.08 4.28 -17.25
CA VAL A 19 12.96 3.62 -15.94
C VAL A 19 11.52 3.20 -15.69
N ILE A 20 10.55 4.08 -15.93
CA ILE A 20 9.12 3.81 -15.74
C ILE A 20 8.65 2.70 -16.68
N ASP A 21 9.04 2.76 -17.97
CA ASP A 21 8.74 1.71 -18.94
C ASP A 21 9.35 0.37 -18.55
N SER A 22 10.55 0.37 -18.03
CA SER A 22 11.23 -0.83 -17.55
C SER A 22 10.52 -1.44 -16.35
N VAL A 23 10.05 -0.62 -15.39
CA VAL A 23 9.23 -1.06 -14.26
C VAL A 23 7.91 -1.63 -14.73
N GLN A 24 7.24 -0.97 -15.70
CA GLN A 24 6.01 -1.46 -16.30
C GLN A 24 6.18 -2.85 -16.90
N ASN A 25 7.19 -3.02 -17.74
CA ASN A 25 7.51 -4.31 -18.37
C ASN A 25 7.79 -5.41 -17.31
N PHE A 26 8.49 -5.06 -16.23
CA PHE A 26 8.76 -5.99 -15.14
C PHE A 26 7.47 -6.42 -14.42
N LEU A 27 6.57 -5.49 -14.11
CA LEU A 27 5.31 -5.79 -13.45
C LEU A 27 4.37 -6.60 -14.34
N GLU A 28 4.34 -6.34 -15.65
CA GLU A 28 3.58 -7.13 -16.61
C GLU A 28 4.10 -8.56 -16.76
N ALA A 29 5.41 -8.74 -16.70
CA ALA A 29 6.04 -10.07 -16.74
C ALA A 29 5.84 -10.87 -15.45
N ASN A 30 5.52 -10.21 -14.33
CA ASN A 30 5.37 -10.82 -13.01
C ASN A 30 3.99 -10.49 -12.39
N PRO A 31 2.88 -10.85 -13.03
CA PRO A 31 1.55 -10.48 -12.56
C PRO A 31 1.26 -11.15 -11.19
N GLN A 32 0.66 -10.40 -10.28
CA GLN A 32 0.21 -10.86 -8.95
C GLN A 32 1.32 -11.36 -7.99
N VAL A 33 2.58 -11.14 -8.33
CA VAL A 33 3.72 -11.53 -7.48
C VAL A 33 4.04 -10.42 -6.47
N ILE A 34 3.88 -9.16 -6.89
CA ILE A 34 4.25 -7.97 -6.11
C ILE A 34 2.99 -7.27 -5.62
N TYR A 35 2.92 -7.02 -4.32
CA TYR A 35 1.84 -6.24 -3.71
C TYR A 35 2.28 -4.80 -3.38
N ASN A 36 3.49 -4.60 -2.89
CA ASN A 36 4.05 -3.29 -2.55
C ASN A 36 5.22 -2.96 -3.46
N TRP A 37 5.22 -1.76 -4.01
CA TRP A 37 6.31 -1.22 -4.81
C TRP A 37 6.75 0.12 -4.23
N GLY A 38 8.00 0.22 -3.83
CA GLY A 38 8.59 1.46 -3.32
C GLY A 38 9.54 2.06 -4.34
N PHE A 39 9.40 3.35 -4.60
CA PHE A 39 10.34 4.12 -5.39
C PHE A 39 11.42 4.73 -4.51
N LEU A 40 12.60 4.92 -5.08
CA LEU A 40 13.67 5.67 -4.44
C LEU A 40 13.53 7.18 -4.71
N PRO A 41 14.18 8.04 -3.90
CA PRO A 41 14.21 9.47 -4.07
C PRO A 41 14.61 9.92 -5.48
N GLY A 42 13.96 10.96 -5.99
CA GLY A 42 14.26 11.57 -7.29
C GLY A 42 13.38 11.08 -8.44
N VAL A 43 12.63 9.98 -8.29
CA VAL A 43 11.75 9.46 -9.33
C VAL A 43 10.59 10.42 -9.66
N ASP A 44 10.22 11.29 -8.73
CA ASP A 44 9.17 12.31 -8.88
C ASP A 44 9.57 13.48 -9.77
N SER A 45 10.81 13.54 -10.24
CA SER A 45 11.30 14.57 -11.18
C SER A 45 10.60 14.51 -12.54
N ASP A 46 10.08 13.35 -12.94
CA ASP A 46 9.22 13.18 -14.11
C ASP A 46 7.78 12.85 -13.71
N HIS A 47 7.09 13.85 -13.20
CA HIS A 47 5.70 13.71 -12.76
C HIS A 47 4.77 13.22 -13.87
N THR A 48 4.97 13.61 -15.13
CA THR A 48 4.04 13.32 -16.23
C THR A 48 3.98 11.82 -16.54
N ASP A 49 5.14 11.20 -16.75
CA ASP A 49 5.22 9.79 -17.11
C ASP A 49 4.92 8.90 -15.91
N LEU A 50 5.42 9.27 -14.73
CA LEU A 50 5.09 8.56 -13.49
C LEU A 50 3.59 8.61 -13.18
N LYS A 51 2.94 9.76 -13.39
CA LYS A 51 1.49 9.88 -13.24
C LYS A 51 0.73 8.98 -14.22
N ALA A 52 1.13 8.95 -15.50
CA ALA A 52 0.51 8.09 -16.50
C ALA A 52 0.61 6.60 -16.11
N PHE A 53 1.78 6.17 -15.64
CA PHE A 53 2.01 4.83 -15.10
C PHE A 53 1.11 4.51 -13.90
N LEU A 54 1.03 5.40 -12.90
CA LEU A 54 0.19 5.20 -11.72
C LEU A 54 -1.30 5.17 -12.07
N LEU A 55 -1.76 6.01 -12.99
CA LEU A 55 -3.14 6.00 -13.48
C LEU A 55 -3.47 4.70 -14.22
N LEU A 56 -2.56 4.15 -15.00
CA LEU A 56 -2.73 2.85 -15.65
C LEU A 56 -2.99 1.75 -14.61
N HIS A 57 -2.16 1.66 -13.59
CA HIS A 57 -2.33 0.68 -12.52
C HIS A 57 -3.56 0.93 -11.64
N ASN A 58 -3.97 2.19 -11.48
CA ASN A 58 -5.17 2.55 -10.76
C ASN A 58 -6.45 2.18 -11.53
N ALA A 59 -6.43 2.27 -12.87
CA ALA A 59 -7.53 1.88 -13.74
C ALA A 59 -7.68 0.36 -13.87
N LEU A 60 -6.58 -0.37 -13.80
CA LEU A 60 -6.58 -1.82 -13.75
C LEU A 60 -7.09 -2.30 -12.40
N THR A 61 -7.55 -3.55 -12.33
CA THR A 61 -7.87 -4.21 -11.06
C THR A 61 -6.61 -4.61 -10.28
N SER A 62 -5.52 -3.89 -10.48
CA SER A 62 -4.24 -4.09 -9.82
C SER A 62 -4.35 -3.76 -8.34
N LEU A 63 -3.84 -4.64 -7.50
CA LEU A 63 -3.75 -4.45 -6.05
C LEU A 63 -2.39 -3.92 -5.60
N ILE A 64 -1.50 -3.58 -6.56
CA ILE A 64 -0.16 -3.09 -6.25
C ILE A 64 -0.27 -1.71 -5.60
N LYS A 65 0.38 -1.56 -4.45
CA LYS A 65 0.52 -0.28 -3.74
C LYS A 65 1.86 0.36 -4.08
N PHE A 66 1.82 1.62 -4.45
CA PHE A 66 2.98 2.42 -4.80
C PHE A 66 3.32 3.40 -3.69
N TYR A 67 4.57 3.37 -3.24
CA TYR A 67 5.10 4.25 -2.20
C TYR A 67 6.10 5.20 -2.87
N LEU A 68 5.70 6.46 -2.97
CA LEU A 68 6.42 7.48 -3.72
C LEU A 68 7.01 8.53 -2.78
N PRO A 69 8.34 8.66 -2.72
CA PRO A 69 8.98 9.76 -2.03
C PRO A 69 8.87 11.04 -2.89
N VAL A 70 8.51 12.15 -2.26
CA VAL A 70 8.42 13.48 -2.87
C VAL A 70 9.16 14.51 -2.02
N THR A 71 9.51 15.64 -2.61
CA THR A 71 10.13 16.76 -1.89
C THR A 71 9.10 17.82 -1.50
N SER A 72 9.49 18.76 -0.65
CA SER A 72 8.66 19.92 -0.29
C SER A 72 8.35 20.85 -1.48
N SER A 73 9.07 20.70 -2.58
CA SER A 73 8.85 21.48 -3.81
C SER A 73 7.98 20.74 -4.84
N THR A 74 7.95 19.40 -4.81
CA THR A 74 7.26 18.58 -5.83
C THR A 74 5.92 18.03 -5.36
N TYR A 75 5.66 17.95 -4.05
CA TYR A 75 4.42 17.36 -3.53
C TYR A 75 3.15 18.04 -4.07
N THR A 76 3.19 19.34 -4.34
CA THR A 76 2.05 20.11 -4.87
C THR A 76 1.60 19.65 -6.25
N LEU A 77 2.47 18.99 -7.01
CA LEU A 77 2.12 18.38 -8.29
C LEU A 77 1.12 17.22 -8.13
N TRP A 78 1.09 16.61 -6.95
CA TRP A 78 0.27 15.44 -6.63
C TRP A 78 -1.03 15.78 -5.90
N GLU A 79 -1.21 16.99 -5.37
CA GLU A 79 -2.40 17.39 -4.61
C GLU A 79 -3.72 17.27 -5.39
N SER A 80 -3.66 17.36 -6.73
CA SER A 80 -4.83 17.22 -7.60
C SER A 80 -5.14 15.77 -8.02
N GLU A 81 -4.30 14.81 -7.60
CA GLU A 81 -4.40 13.41 -8.04
C GLU A 81 -5.22 12.54 -7.07
N ASP A 82 -6.35 13.08 -6.65
CA ASP A 82 -7.27 12.48 -5.67
C ASP A 82 -7.96 11.20 -6.14
N THR A 83 -7.76 10.78 -7.39
CA THR A 83 -8.25 9.51 -7.94
C THR A 83 -7.32 8.33 -7.68
N LEU A 84 -6.04 8.57 -7.32
CA LEU A 84 -5.02 7.55 -7.14
C LEU A 84 -5.18 6.82 -5.80
N ARG A 85 -5.98 5.76 -5.79
CA ARG A 85 -6.26 4.94 -4.60
C ARG A 85 -5.12 4.00 -4.19
N ASN A 86 -4.23 3.70 -5.11
CA ASN A 86 -3.14 2.74 -4.91
C ASN A 86 -1.79 3.41 -4.63
N THR A 87 -1.76 4.73 -4.51
CA THR A 87 -0.53 5.51 -4.37
C THR A 87 -0.50 6.24 -3.03
N LEU A 88 0.61 6.11 -2.34
CA LEU A 88 0.95 6.87 -1.14
C LEU A 88 2.15 7.74 -1.46
N ILE A 89 2.05 9.03 -1.18
CA ILE A 89 3.18 9.96 -1.30
C ILE A 89 3.71 10.34 0.07
N PHE A 90 5.03 10.46 0.18
CA PHE A 90 5.75 10.75 1.40
C PHE A 90 6.70 11.93 1.19
N ILE A 91 6.55 12.96 2.01
CA ILE A 91 7.58 14.01 2.10
C ILE A 91 8.82 13.39 2.71
N GLN A 92 9.92 13.51 1.99
CA GLN A 92 11.21 13.05 2.48
C GLN A 92 11.73 13.90 3.61
N SER A 93 12.30 13.25 4.59
CA SER A 93 12.90 13.90 5.75
C SER A 93 14.25 13.26 6.06
N PRO A 94 15.28 14.09 6.33
CA PRO A 94 15.28 15.53 6.16
C PRO A 94 15.36 15.93 4.69
N ASP A 95 14.68 16.99 4.32
CA ASP A 95 14.66 17.53 2.96
C ASP A 95 16.08 17.84 2.42
N ALA A 96 17.02 18.15 3.31
CA ALA A 96 18.41 18.45 2.97
C ALA A 96 19.22 17.22 2.50
N ASN A 97 18.80 16.02 2.87
CA ASN A 97 19.49 14.76 2.54
C ASN A 97 18.51 13.66 2.11
N PRO A 98 17.74 13.88 1.04
CA PRO A 98 16.67 12.94 0.63
C PRO A 98 17.20 11.57 0.21
N SER A 99 18.49 11.43 -0.10
CA SER A 99 19.10 10.16 -0.50
C SER A 99 19.47 9.26 0.68
N THR A 100 19.45 9.76 1.91
CA THR A 100 19.90 9.01 3.10
C THR A 100 18.75 8.48 3.94
N GLU A 101 17.55 9.00 3.76
CA GLU A 101 16.35 8.58 4.49
C GLU A 101 15.28 8.05 3.52
N LEU A 102 14.64 6.97 3.92
CA LEU A 102 13.68 6.24 3.09
C LEU A 102 12.34 6.09 3.83
N ASP A 103 11.71 7.22 4.16
CA ASP A 103 10.45 7.26 4.92
C ASP A 103 9.36 6.41 4.29
N SER A 104 9.20 6.50 2.96
CA SER A 104 8.24 5.72 2.20
C SER A 104 8.51 4.22 2.29
N ILE A 105 9.78 3.82 2.21
CA ILE A 105 10.20 2.41 2.28
C ILE A 105 10.06 1.88 3.71
N SER A 106 10.35 2.69 4.73
CA SER A 106 10.16 2.31 6.13
C SER A 106 8.70 1.96 6.42
N PHE A 107 7.76 2.78 5.97
CA PHE A 107 6.34 2.48 6.11
C PHE A 107 5.89 1.30 5.23
N MET A 108 6.40 1.20 4.01
CA MET A 108 6.16 0.04 3.14
C MET A 108 6.60 -1.26 3.82
N GLN A 109 7.77 -1.26 4.45
CA GLN A 109 8.29 -2.41 5.19
C GLN A 109 7.40 -2.78 6.37
N TYR A 110 6.95 -1.78 7.14
CA TYR A 110 6.01 -1.99 8.23
C TYR A 110 4.74 -2.68 7.73
N MET A 111 4.10 -2.17 6.68
CA MET A 111 2.88 -2.75 6.11
C MET A 111 3.10 -4.14 5.52
N THR A 112 4.26 -4.39 4.92
CA THR A 112 4.61 -5.69 4.33
C THR A 112 4.86 -6.76 5.40
N SER A 113 5.46 -6.39 6.52
CA SER A 113 5.76 -7.31 7.62
C SER A 113 4.53 -7.67 8.43
N PHE A 114 3.44 -6.92 8.29
CA PHE A 114 2.24 -7.11 9.08
C PHE A 114 1.41 -8.31 8.58
N THR A 115 1.14 -9.25 9.47
CA THR A 115 0.24 -10.39 9.19
C THR A 115 -0.95 -10.33 10.15
N PRO A 116 -2.14 -9.94 9.67
CA PRO A 116 -3.32 -9.84 10.51
C PRO A 116 -3.76 -11.21 11.04
N THR A 117 -3.97 -11.28 12.35
CA THR A 117 -4.51 -12.46 13.05
C THR A 117 -5.50 -11.98 14.11
N PRO A 118 -6.30 -12.89 14.71
CA PRO A 118 -7.19 -12.51 15.82
C PRO A 118 -6.45 -11.90 17.02
N THR A 119 -5.17 -12.23 17.20
CA THR A 119 -4.31 -11.70 18.28
C THR A 119 -3.40 -10.56 17.85
N ASN A 120 -3.24 -10.35 16.54
CA ASN A 120 -2.42 -9.29 15.95
C ASN A 120 -3.28 -8.51 14.95
N LYS A 121 -4.14 -7.64 15.46
CA LYS A 121 -5.08 -6.84 14.66
C LYS A 121 -4.37 -5.68 13.97
N LEU A 122 -4.80 -5.34 12.76
CA LEU A 122 -4.26 -4.22 12.02
C LEU A 122 -4.57 -2.89 12.73
N PRO A 123 -3.56 -2.14 13.19
CA PRO A 123 -3.78 -0.84 13.80
C PRO A 123 -4.09 0.23 12.74
N PRO A 124 -4.63 1.40 13.13
CA PRO A 124 -4.71 2.56 12.26
C PRO A 124 -3.34 2.93 11.70
N SER A 125 -3.29 3.34 10.44
CA SER A 125 -2.03 3.77 9.79
C SER A 125 -1.53 5.10 10.33
N GLN A 126 -2.44 5.98 10.77
CA GLN A 126 -2.09 7.23 11.43
C GLN A 126 -1.43 6.96 12.78
N TYR A 127 -0.36 7.70 13.07
CA TYR A 127 0.47 7.59 14.28
C TYR A 127 1.27 6.29 14.40
N THR A 128 1.44 5.56 13.30
CA THR A 128 2.37 4.43 13.28
C THR A 128 3.78 4.90 13.62
N TYR A 129 4.43 4.20 14.54
CA TYR A 129 5.85 4.44 14.84
C TYR A 129 6.71 4.02 13.66
N LEU A 130 7.64 4.89 13.27
CA LEU A 130 8.62 4.61 12.24
C LEU A 130 10.00 4.76 12.84
N ASP A 131 10.70 3.64 12.97
CA ASP A 131 12.07 3.61 13.46
C ASP A 131 13.05 3.97 12.34
N ALA A 132 14.20 4.52 12.70
CA ALA A 132 15.31 4.85 11.81
C ALA A 132 14.99 5.91 10.73
N VAL A 133 13.99 6.75 10.97
CA VAL A 133 13.67 7.92 10.15
C VAL A 133 13.62 9.18 11.02
N THR A 134 13.98 10.31 10.43
CA THR A 134 13.99 11.61 11.11
C THR A 134 12.68 12.34 10.86
N ALA A 135 12.13 12.99 11.88
CA ALA A 135 10.95 13.83 11.72
C ALA A 135 11.23 15.02 10.79
N TYR A 136 10.29 15.33 9.92
CA TYR A 136 10.38 16.49 9.05
C TYR A 136 10.51 17.80 9.86
N ALA A 137 11.44 18.64 9.47
CA ALA A 137 11.67 19.91 10.12
C ALA A 137 12.03 21.01 9.07
N PRO A 138 11.53 22.26 9.28
CA PRO A 138 10.65 22.69 10.36
C PRO A 138 9.17 22.40 10.10
N LEU A 139 8.45 21.85 11.07
CA LEU A 139 6.99 21.68 11.00
C LEU A 139 6.30 22.90 11.64
N THR A 140 5.63 23.70 10.82
CA THR A 140 4.69 24.72 11.27
C THR A 140 3.25 24.25 11.11
N GLN A 141 2.30 24.85 11.83
CA GLN A 141 0.88 24.49 11.68
C GLN A 141 0.38 24.67 10.25
N SER A 142 0.89 25.66 9.53
CA SER A 142 0.54 25.89 8.11
C SER A 142 1.02 24.75 7.21
N ILE A 143 2.24 24.27 7.40
CA ILE A 143 2.82 23.13 6.64
C ILE A 143 2.05 21.86 6.96
N ILE A 144 1.76 21.59 8.23
CA ILE A 144 0.96 20.43 8.66
C ILE A 144 -0.40 20.43 7.98
N ASN A 145 -1.09 21.58 7.99
CA ASN A 145 -2.40 21.71 7.35
C ASN A 145 -2.34 21.50 5.84
N ALA A 146 -1.29 22.00 5.17
CA ALA A 146 -1.07 21.81 3.74
C ALA A 146 -0.85 20.33 3.41
N PHE A 147 0.04 19.64 4.12
CA PHE A 147 0.30 18.22 3.89
C PHE A 147 -0.93 17.35 4.16
N ILE A 148 -1.64 17.59 5.25
CA ILE A 148 -2.89 16.86 5.56
C ILE A 148 -3.95 17.14 4.49
N GLY A 149 -4.08 18.38 4.03
CA GLY A 149 -5.03 18.78 3.00
C GLY A 149 -4.78 18.11 1.64
N GLY A 150 -3.50 17.91 1.29
CA GLY A 150 -3.08 17.22 0.07
C GLY A 150 -2.98 15.69 0.20
N ASN A 151 -3.38 15.09 1.34
CA ASN A 151 -3.19 13.66 1.63
C ASN A 151 -1.73 13.19 1.55
N VAL A 152 -0.79 14.08 1.82
CA VAL A 152 0.64 13.81 1.78
C VAL A 152 1.09 13.27 3.12
N ASN A 153 1.75 12.14 3.11
CA ASN A 153 2.29 11.53 4.32
C ASN A 153 3.64 12.17 4.69
N PHE A 154 3.86 12.39 5.97
CA PHE A 154 5.10 12.90 6.51
C PHE A 154 5.38 12.31 7.89
N VAL A 155 6.63 12.32 8.27
CA VAL A 155 7.06 11.87 9.60
C VAL A 155 7.11 13.08 10.54
N ALA A 156 6.43 12.97 11.66
CA ALA A 156 6.41 13.99 12.70
C ALA A 156 6.98 13.44 14.00
N THR A 157 7.34 14.32 14.94
CA THR A 157 7.66 13.92 16.29
C THR A 157 6.38 13.96 17.13
N GLY A 158 5.94 12.79 17.60
CA GLY A 158 4.90 12.70 18.62
C GLY A 158 5.54 12.82 19.99
N ALA A 159 5.20 13.88 20.72
CA ALA A 159 5.69 14.10 22.08
C ALA A 159 4.49 14.25 23.00
N GLU A 160 4.21 13.23 23.79
CA GLU A 160 3.19 13.28 24.84
C GLU A 160 3.65 12.47 26.05
N GLY A 161 3.44 12.96 27.23
CA GLY A 161 3.78 12.26 28.46
C GLY A 161 5.26 11.94 28.66
N GLY A 162 6.17 12.71 28.04
CA GLY A 162 7.61 12.49 28.11
C GLY A 162 8.17 11.46 27.13
N ILE A 163 7.35 10.91 26.26
CA ILE A 163 7.76 10.01 25.16
C ILE A 163 7.86 10.82 23.89
N SER A 164 9.01 10.76 23.23
CA SER A 164 9.24 11.38 21.92
C SER A 164 9.58 10.28 20.91
N ASN A 165 8.65 10.02 19.98
CA ASN A 165 8.83 9.05 18.92
C ASN A 165 8.53 9.68 17.57
N THR A 166 9.15 9.15 16.52
CA THR A 166 8.79 9.45 15.14
C THR A 166 7.51 8.73 14.76
N ILE A 167 6.53 9.46 14.26
CA ILE A 167 5.21 8.96 13.91
C ILE A 167 4.81 9.37 12.50
N LEU A 168 4.07 8.51 11.82
CA LEU A 168 3.49 8.81 10.52
C LEU A 168 2.20 9.63 10.63
N VAL A 169 2.06 10.65 9.81
CA VAL A 169 0.86 11.50 9.69
C VAL A 169 0.62 11.79 8.19
N PRO A 170 -0.60 11.70 7.65
CA PRO A 170 -1.84 11.14 8.21
C PRO A 170 -2.02 9.63 7.98
N GLY A 171 -1.11 8.95 7.26
CA GLY A 171 -1.21 7.52 6.95
C GLY A 171 -2.30 7.19 5.90
N LYS A 172 -2.41 8.01 4.85
CA LYS A 172 -3.44 7.93 3.83
C LYS A 172 -2.87 7.72 2.43
N ASN A 173 -3.66 7.07 1.58
CA ASN A 173 -3.47 7.08 0.13
C ASN A 173 -3.81 8.47 -0.42
N LEU A 174 -3.36 8.75 -1.64
CA LEU A 174 -3.55 10.05 -2.28
C LEU A 174 -5.04 10.41 -2.44
N ASN A 175 -5.91 9.43 -2.61
CA ASN A 175 -7.36 9.63 -2.65
C ASN A 175 -8.02 9.87 -1.25
N GLY A 176 -7.24 10.05 -0.20
CA GLY A 176 -7.73 10.30 1.15
C GLY A 176 -8.13 9.06 1.95
N THR A 177 -8.11 7.87 1.35
CA THR A 177 -8.43 6.62 2.07
C THR A 177 -7.30 6.26 3.03
N PRO A 178 -7.56 6.02 4.32
CA PRO A 178 -6.55 5.50 5.25
C PRO A 178 -5.96 4.19 4.74
N GLN A 179 -4.64 4.03 4.84
CA GLN A 179 -3.96 2.86 4.27
C GLN A 179 -4.38 1.54 4.93
N ASN A 180 -4.67 1.53 6.21
CA ASN A 180 -5.19 0.34 6.88
C ASN A 180 -6.56 -0.09 6.33
N VAL A 181 -7.42 0.85 5.91
CA VAL A 181 -8.70 0.55 5.26
C VAL A 181 -8.47 -0.02 3.87
N ALA A 182 -7.59 0.61 3.07
CA ALA A 182 -7.23 0.12 1.75
C ALA A 182 -6.63 -1.29 1.82
N TYR A 183 -5.71 -1.54 2.75
CA TYR A 183 -5.13 -2.86 3.02
C TYR A 183 -6.21 -3.89 3.38
N SER A 184 -7.17 -3.51 4.22
CA SER A 184 -8.26 -4.40 4.63
C SER A 184 -9.14 -4.83 3.46
N ILE A 185 -9.45 -3.92 2.56
CA ILE A 185 -10.22 -4.22 1.34
C ILE A 185 -9.44 -5.17 0.43
N ASP A 186 -8.17 -4.88 0.17
CA ASP A 186 -7.33 -5.70 -0.68
C ASP A 186 -7.12 -7.11 -0.09
N TRP A 187 -6.89 -7.20 1.22
CA TRP A 187 -6.76 -8.48 1.90
C TRP A 187 -8.03 -9.33 1.75
N GLN A 188 -9.20 -8.74 1.96
CA GLN A 188 -10.47 -9.43 1.80
C GLN A 188 -10.67 -9.90 0.35
N GLN A 189 -10.36 -9.06 -0.63
CA GLN A 189 -10.45 -9.41 -2.04
C GLN A 189 -9.53 -10.58 -2.41
N ILE A 190 -8.27 -10.53 -1.98
CA ILE A 190 -7.28 -11.60 -2.24
C ILE A 190 -7.73 -12.91 -1.60
N GLN A 191 -8.10 -12.87 -0.31
CA GLN A 191 -8.51 -14.06 0.43
C GLN A 191 -9.81 -14.66 -0.12
N LEU A 192 -10.77 -13.82 -0.52
CA LEU A 192 -12.02 -14.27 -1.09
C LEU A 192 -11.80 -14.94 -2.46
N ASN A 193 -11.03 -14.29 -3.34
CA ASN A 193 -10.69 -14.87 -4.64
C ASN A 193 -9.97 -16.20 -4.50
N GLN A 194 -9.00 -16.27 -3.59
CA GLN A 194 -8.26 -17.52 -3.33
C GLN A 194 -9.17 -18.62 -2.78
N ALA A 195 -10.01 -18.30 -1.81
CA ALA A 195 -10.89 -19.27 -1.16
C ALA A 195 -11.94 -19.82 -2.15
N ILE A 196 -12.58 -18.94 -2.94
CA ILE A 196 -13.56 -19.36 -3.93
C ILE A 196 -12.91 -20.15 -5.06
N SER A 197 -11.77 -19.71 -5.59
CA SER A 197 -11.04 -20.42 -6.62
C SER A 197 -10.64 -21.84 -6.17
N ASN A 198 -10.12 -21.97 -4.95
CA ASN A 198 -9.78 -23.24 -4.37
C ASN A 198 -11.01 -24.14 -4.19
N ALA A 199 -12.12 -23.59 -3.72
CA ALA A 199 -13.38 -24.34 -3.56
C ALA A 199 -13.92 -24.85 -4.90
N VAL A 200 -13.88 -24.02 -5.94
CA VAL A 200 -14.32 -24.42 -7.30
C VAL A 200 -13.39 -25.46 -7.90
N ILE A 201 -12.07 -25.26 -7.84
CA ILE A 201 -11.08 -26.20 -8.39
C ILE A 201 -11.18 -27.54 -7.68
N ASN A 202 -11.21 -27.55 -6.35
CA ASN A 202 -11.33 -28.78 -5.58
C ASN A 202 -12.66 -29.49 -5.83
N GLY A 203 -13.77 -28.75 -5.86
CA GLY A 203 -15.09 -29.32 -6.14
C GLY A 203 -15.22 -29.87 -7.55
N SER A 204 -14.56 -29.26 -8.55
CA SER A 204 -14.57 -29.76 -9.93
C SER A 204 -13.72 -31.01 -10.12
N ASN A 205 -12.74 -31.25 -9.25
CA ASN A 205 -11.80 -32.38 -9.35
C ASN A 205 -12.02 -33.47 -8.30
N ASN A 206 -13.03 -33.32 -7.44
CA ASN A 206 -13.35 -34.32 -6.41
C ASN A 206 -14.56 -35.17 -6.83
N PRO A 207 -14.36 -36.44 -7.26
CA PRO A 207 -15.47 -37.29 -7.68
C PRO A 207 -16.37 -37.74 -6.52
N GLU A 208 -15.88 -37.68 -5.26
CA GLU A 208 -16.66 -38.07 -4.07
C GLU A 208 -17.61 -36.98 -3.59
N ALA A 209 -17.24 -35.70 -3.82
CA ALA A 209 -18.03 -34.53 -3.44
C ALA A 209 -17.94 -33.43 -4.51
N PRO A 210 -18.52 -33.66 -5.70
CA PRO A 210 -18.43 -32.70 -6.78
C PRO A 210 -19.27 -31.44 -6.49
N LEU A 211 -18.74 -30.28 -6.90
CA LEU A 211 -19.48 -29.03 -6.82
C LEU A 211 -20.42 -28.88 -8.02
N TYR A 212 -21.71 -28.96 -7.77
CA TYR A 212 -22.74 -28.82 -8.81
C TYR A 212 -23.27 -27.39 -8.90
N TYR A 213 -23.75 -27.02 -10.09
CA TYR A 213 -24.49 -25.78 -10.34
C TYR A 213 -25.95 -25.89 -9.86
N ASN A 214 -26.13 -26.05 -8.58
CA ASN A 214 -27.42 -26.13 -7.91
C ASN A 214 -27.40 -25.30 -6.61
N GLN A 215 -28.51 -25.31 -5.87
CA GLN A 215 -28.65 -24.55 -4.63
C GLN A 215 -27.61 -24.96 -3.58
N ASP A 216 -27.26 -26.23 -3.51
CA ASP A 216 -26.28 -26.72 -2.53
C ASP A 216 -24.88 -26.21 -2.85
N GLY A 217 -24.50 -26.18 -4.13
CA GLY A 217 -23.23 -25.60 -4.57
C GLY A 217 -23.15 -24.09 -4.29
N ILE A 218 -24.24 -23.36 -4.52
CA ILE A 218 -24.33 -21.94 -4.18
C ILE A 218 -24.18 -21.72 -2.68
N ASN A 219 -24.90 -22.49 -1.86
CA ASN A 219 -24.83 -22.42 -0.39
C ASN A 219 -23.42 -22.73 0.11
N PHE A 220 -22.74 -23.70 -0.49
CA PHE A 220 -21.35 -24.03 -0.16
C PHE A 220 -20.39 -22.84 -0.43
N LEU A 221 -20.49 -22.21 -1.61
CA LEU A 221 -19.66 -21.05 -1.94
C LEU A 221 -19.98 -19.86 -1.04
N GLN A 222 -21.23 -19.65 -0.66
CA GLN A 222 -21.63 -18.63 0.31
C GLN A 222 -21.01 -18.90 1.71
N GLN A 223 -20.96 -20.15 2.13
CA GLN A 223 -20.31 -20.54 3.39
C GLN A 223 -18.80 -20.27 3.34
N VAL A 224 -18.14 -20.57 2.22
CA VAL A 224 -16.73 -20.27 1.99
C VAL A 224 -16.48 -18.76 2.09
N ALA A 225 -17.29 -17.95 1.41
CA ALA A 225 -17.20 -16.49 1.49
C ALA A 225 -17.45 -15.96 2.92
N GLY A 226 -18.44 -16.50 3.63
CA GLY A 226 -18.74 -16.18 5.02
C GLY A 226 -17.58 -16.48 5.97
N THR A 227 -16.85 -17.57 5.73
CA THR A 227 -15.65 -17.91 6.49
C THR A 227 -14.55 -16.86 6.34
N VAL A 228 -14.32 -16.36 5.12
CA VAL A 228 -13.35 -15.28 4.86
C VAL A 228 -13.79 -13.99 5.55
N ALA A 229 -15.07 -13.60 5.45
CA ALA A 229 -15.60 -12.42 6.11
C ALA A 229 -15.45 -12.49 7.64
N ASN A 230 -15.78 -13.62 8.25
CA ASN A 230 -15.61 -13.83 9.70
C ASN A 230 -14.14 -13.74 10.12
N ARG A 231 -13.23 -14.27 9.32
CA ARG A 231 -11.79 -14.15 9.56
C ARG A 231 -11.32 -12.70 9.48
N ALA A 232 -11.84 -11.92 8.52
CA ALA A 232 -11.55 -10.49 8.42
C ALA A 232 -12.00 -9.73 9.68
N ILE A 233 -13.22 -9.97 10.16
CA ILE A 233 -13.75 -9.36 11.39
C ILE A 233 -12.88 -9.73 12.60
N GLN A 234 -12.54 -11.00 12.77
CA GLN A 234 -11.70 -11.46 13.87
C GLN A 234 -10.31 -10.83 13.87
N SER A 235 -9.76 -10.59 12.68
CA SER A 235 -8.45 -9.97 12.48
C SER A 235 -8.46 -8.44 12.49
N GLY A 236 -9.62 -7.81 12.74
CA GLY A 236 -9.75 -6.34 12.79
C GLY A 236 -9.66 -5.67 11.42
N LEU A 237 -9.92 -6.42 10.34
CA LEU A 237 -9.92 -5.93 8.96
C LEU A 237 -11.32 -5.54 8.46
N ALA A 238 -12.35 -5.85 9.23
CA ALA A 238 -13.73 -5.43 8.99
C ALA A 238 -14.42 -5.21 10.36
N LEU A 239 -15.42 -4.34 10.38
CA LEU A 239 -16.27 -4.05 11.54
C LEU A 239 -17.63 -4.75 11.38
#